data_1f24905d7441a11e8894ac95332220ed
#
_entry.id   1f24905d7441a11e8894ac95332220ed
#
_cell.length_a   1.000
_cell.length_b   1.000
_cell.length_c   1.000
_cell.angle_alpha   90.00
_cell.angle_beta   90.00
_cell.angle_gamma   90.00
#
_symmetry.space_group_name_H-M   'P 1'
#
loop_
_entity.id
_entity.type
_entity.pdbx_description
1 polymer ?
#
loop_
_entity_poly.entity_id
_entity_poly.type
_entity_poly.pdbx_seq_one_letter_code
_entity_poly.pdbx_strand_id
1 'polypeptide(L)'
;MIDWQRALHELSPLEVAAAIATLVNVWLLVRNNIWTWAWGVASVVLYGIVFWRSKLWSSTGLQFLYYLPMQAYGWWVWLRAGPTHHDDLPITRLTPRSRVVWTLATLPMAALLGWLMSFTGAQQSMIDALVTAVSVTGQYLQTHKKIEHWFCWVAVNAMYGFWLLPRQQLWVSSALYLLLLGLAIKGWRDWLREEGAPQRSIAV
;
A
#
# COMPACT_ATOMS: atom_id res chain seq x y z
N MET A 1 -4.56 30.07 7.13
CA MET A 1 -5.27 29.21 8.12
C MET A 1 -5.96 28.13 7.33
N ILE A 2 -5.73 26.86 7.64
CA ILE A 2 -6.34 25.73 6.92
C ILE A 2 -7.82 25.68 7.29
N ASP A 3 -8.71 25.78 6.31
CA ASP A 3 -10.16 25.66 6.53
C ASP A 3 -10.56 24.17 6.52
N TRP A 4 -10.43 23.54 7.69
CA TRP A 4 -10.76 22.13 7.89
C TRP A 4 -12.25 21.83 7.66
N GLN A 5 -13.14 22.78 7.95
CA GLN A 5 -14.57 22.57 7.75
C GLN A 5 -14.89 22.44 6.27
N ARG A 6 -14.30 23.28 5.42
CA ARG A 6 -14.47 23.22 3.98
C ARG A 6 -13.88 21.92 3.41
N ALA A 7 -12.67 21.55 3.83
CA ALA A 7 -12.02 20.33 3.39
C ALA A 7 -12.82 19.05 3.77
N LEU A 8 -13.48 19.02 4.92
CA LEU A 8 -14.32 17.90 5.34
C LEU A 8 -15.67 17.85 4.61
N HIS A 9 -16.23 19.03 4.26
CA HIS A 9 -17.50 19.09 3.49
C HIS A 9 -17.32 18.68 2.02
N GLU A 10 -16.13 18.77 1.47
CA GLU A 10 -15.81 18.38 0.09
C GLU A 10 -15.60 16.87 -0.06
N LEU A 11 -15.42 16.11 1.05
CA LEU A 11 -15.27 14.66 0.99
C LEU A 11 -16.58 13.96 0.65
N SER A 12 -16.56 13.17 -0.41
CA SER A 12 -17.70 12.30 -0.71
C SER A 12 -17.80 11.16 0.32
N PRO A 13 -19.02 10.69 0.66
CA PRO A 13 -19.18 9.51 1.52
C PRO A 13 -18.41 8.28 1.03
N LEU A 14 -18.22 8.16 -0.28
CA LEU A 14 -17.46 7.09 -0.92
C LEU A 14 -15.95 7.19 -0.60
N GLU A 15 -15.38 8.39 -0.61
CA GLU A 15 -13.97 8.62 -0.24
C GLU A 15 -13.74 8.31 1.23
N VAL A 16 -14.67 8.71 2.10
CA VAL A 16 -14.61 8.36 3.54
C VAL A 16 -14.64 6.85 3.73
N ALA A 17 -15.56 6.15 3.04
CA ALA A 17 -15.64 4.69 3.10
C ALA A 17 -14.34 4.02 2.59
N ALA A 18 -13.76 4.53 1.50
CA ALA A 18 -12.49 4.05 0.97
C ALA A 18 -11.33 4.26 1.95
N ALA A 19 -11.26 5.42 2.60
CA ALA A 19 -10.26 5.73 3.61
C ALA A 19 -10.39 4.82 4.84
N ILE A 20 -11.60 4.60 5.34
CA ILE A 20 -11.87 3.67 6.44
C ILE A 20 -11.45 2.25 6.06
N ALA A 21 -11.83 1.78 4.87
CA ALA A 21 -11.45 0.45 4.39
C ALA A 21 -9.92 0.30 4.33
N THR A 22 -9.20 1.33 3.89
CA THR A 22 -7.73 1.35 3.87
C THR A 22 -7.14 1.29 5.29
N LEU A 23 -7.66 2.05 6.23
CA LEU A 23 -7.19 2.02 7.62
C LEU A 23 -7.40 0.66 8.26
N VAL A 24 -8.58 0.05 8.06
CA VAL A 24 -8.86 -1.31 8.55
C VAL A 24 -7.95 -2.33 7.89
N ASN A 25 -7.75 -2.23 6.57
CA ASN A 25 -6.82 -3.07 5.82
C ASN A 25 -5.42 -3.04 6.44
N VAL A 26 -4.82 -1.85 6.59
CA VAL A 26 -3.46 -1.71 7.12
C VAL A 26 -3.37 -2.10 8.59
N TRP A 27 -4.41 -1.82 9.40
CA TRP A 27 -4.46 -2.26 10.79
C TRP A 27 -4.48 -3.79 10.92
N LEU A 28 -5.25 -4.49 10.06
CA LEU A 28 -5.25 -5.95 9.99
C LEU A 28 -3.91 -6.50 9.49
N LEU A 29 -3.27 -5.83 8.53
CA LEU A 29 -1.93 -6.17 8.05
C LEU A 29 -0.89 -6.10 9.17
N VAL A 30 -0.92 -5.04 9.99
CA VAL A 30 -0.05 -4.91 11.18
C VAL A 30 -0.21 -6.11 12.10
N ARG A 31 -1.44 -6.62 12.26
CA ARG A 31 -1.77 -7.81 13.07
C ARG A 31 -1.54 -9.13 12.35
N ASN A 32 -0.92 -9.13 11.17
CA ASN A 32 -0.70 -10.32 10.34
C ASN A 32 -1.99 -11.13 10.10
N ASN A 33 -3.14 -10.45 10.00
CA ASN A 33 -4.45 -11.08 9.88
C ASN A 33 -4.84 -11.19 8.40
N ILE A 34 -5.31 -12.38 7.98
CA ILE A 34 -5.67 -12.67 6.58
C ILE A 34 -6.79 -11.77 6.03
N TRP A 35 -7.69 -11.27 6.88
CA TRP A 35 -8.77 -10.38 6.49
C TRP A 35 -8.27 -9.03 5.94
N THR A 36 -6.95 -8.74 6.08
CA THR A 36 -6.33 -7.60 5.38
C THR A 36 -6.64 -7.62 3.89
N TRP A 37 -6.63 -8.79 3.25
CA TRP A 37 -6.87 -8.91 1.81
C TRP A 37 -8.30 -8.58 1.42
N ALA A 38 -9.30 -8.99 2.22
CA ALA A 38 -10.71 -8.64 1.97
C ALA A 38 -10.94 -7.13 2.06
N TRP A 39 -10.41 -6.49 3.11
CA TRP A 39 -10.49 -5.04 3.28
C TRP A 39 -9.65 -4.29 2.24
N GLY A 40 -8.55 -4.89 1.78
CA GLY A 40 -7.76 -4.40 0.66
C GLY A 40 -8.57 -4.39 -0.64
N VAL A 41 -9.29 -5.47 -0.96
CA VAL A 41 -10.23 -5.52 -2.10
C VAL A 41 -11.28 -4.42 -1.98
N ALA A 42 -11.92 -4.27 -0.81
CA ALA A 42 -12.92 -3.23 -0.59
C ALA A 42 -12.34 -1.82 -0.83
N SER A 43 -11.15 -1.53 -0.26
CA SER A 43 -10.46 -0.25 -0.45
C SER A 43 -10.15 0.01 -1.92
N VAL A 44 -9.55 -0.96 -2.63
CA VAL A 44 -9.17 -0.85 -4.03
C VAL A 44 -10.39 -0.59 -4.92
N VAL A 45 -11.51 -1.29 -4.70
CA VAL A 45 -12.74 -1.11 -5.47
C VAL A 45 -13.34 0.28 -5.20
N LEU A 46 -13.41 0.70 -3.94
CA LEU A 46 -13.96 2.01 -3.57
C LEU A 46 -13.12 3.15 -4.17
N TYR A 47 -11.79 3.13 -4.04
CA TYR A 47 -10.92 4.11 -4.68
C TYR A 47 -10.97 4.04 -6.20
N GLY A 48 -11.09 2.84 -6.79
CA GLY A 48 -11.28 2.68 -8.22
C GLY A 48 -12.53 3.40 -8.72
N ILE A 49 -13.66 3.31 -7.99
CA ILE A 49 -14.90 4.03 -8.32
C ILE A 49 -14.72 5.56 -8.14
N VAL A 50 -14.03 6.00 -7.07
CA VAL A 50 -13.71 7.42 -6.85
C VAL A 50 -12.92 7.98 -8.03
N PHE A 51 -11.84 7.31 -8.41
CA PHE A 51 -10.97 7.75 -9.52
C PHE A 51 -11.69 7.71 -10.87
N TRP A 52 -12.55 6.71 -11.11
CA TRP A 52 -13.39 6.64 -12.29
C TRP A 52 -14.32 7.86 -12.39
N ARG A 53 -15.02 8.20 -11.31
CA ARG A 53 -15.91 9.37 -11.25
C ARG A 53 -15.16 10.68 -11.46
N SER A 54 -13.94 10.76 -10.96
CA SER A 54 -13.03 11.92 -11.10
C SER A 54 -12.33 11.96 -12.46
N LYS A 55 -12.60 11.00 -13.37
CA LYS A 55 -11.97 10.87 -14.70
C LYS A 55 -10.45 10.68 -14.63
N LEU A 56 -9.93 10.13 -13.53
CA LEU A 56 -8.52 9.81 -13.33
C LEU A 56 -8.23 8.40 -13.88
N TRP A 57 -8.21 8.27 -15.20
CA TRP A 57 -8.17 6.98 -15.89
C TRP A 57 -6.93 6.15 -15.56
N SER A 58 -5.76 6.77 -15.44
CA SER A 58 -4.50 6.08 -15.07
C SER A 58 -4.58 5.50 -13.67
N SER A 59 -5.08 6.27 -12.70
CA SER A 59 -5.26 5.81 -11.31
C SER A 59 -6.32 4.70 -11.22
N THR A 60 -7.41 4.83 -11.98
CA THR A 60 -8.43 3.79 -12.09
C THR A 60 -7.86 2.49 -12.66
N GLY A 61 -7.08 2.60 -13.75
CA GLY A 61 -6.39 1.47 -14.34
C GLY A 61 -5.45 0.78 -13.35
N LEU A 62 -4.67 1.54 -12.58
CA LEU A 62 -3.77 1.02 -11.56
C LEU A 62 -4.54 0.24 -10.47
N GLN A 63 -5.71 0.74 -10.05
CA GLN A 63 -6.54 0.04 -9.07
C GLN A 63 -7.05 -1.31 -9.60
N PHE A 64 -7.64 -1.33 -10.79
CA PHE A 64 -8.30 -2.54 -11.30
C PHE A 64 -7.35 -3.51 -12.00
N LEU A 65 -6.32 -3.02 -12.69
CA LEU A 65 -5.40 -3.88 -13.46
C LEU A 65 -4.19 -4.35 -12.65
N TYR A 66 -3.85 -3.66 -11.56
CA TYR A 66 -2.71 -4.04 -10.74
C TYR A 66 -3.12 -4.37 -9.29
N TYR A 67 -3.68 -3.42 -8.53
CA TYR A 67 -3.92 -3.64 -7.11
C TYR A 67 -4.98 -4.71 -6.86
N LEU A 68 -6.08 -4.73 -7.59
CA LEU A 68 -7.13 -5.73 -7.39
C LEU A 68 -6.64 -7.17 -7.64
N PRO A 69 -5.96 -7.49 -8.75
CA PRO A 69 -5.32 -8.79 -8.93
C PRO A 69 -4.30 -9.13 -7.84
N MET A 70 -3.51 -8.14 -7.38
CA MET A 70 -2.52 -8.35 -6.31
C MET A 70 -3.17 -8.62 -4.95
N GLN A 71 -4.33 -8.03 -4.64
CA GLN A 71 -5.10 -8.38 -3.45
C GLN A 71 -5.58 -9.83 -3.51
N ALA A 72 -6.13 -10.25 -4.65
CA ALA A 72 -6.58 -11.63 -4.86
C ALA A 72 -5.40 -12.63 -4.79
N TYR A 73 -4.28 -12.30 -5.43
CA TYR A 73 -3.06 -13.09 -5.39
C TYR A 73 -2.49 -13.20 -3.97
N GLY A 74 -2.42 -12.10 -3.24
CA GLY A 74 -1.93 -12.10 -1.86
C GLY A 74 -2.82 -12.93 -0.94
N TRP A 75 -4.14 -12.84 -1.10
CA TRP A 75 -5.09 -13.69 -0.37
C TRP A 75 -4.85 -15.17 -0.66
N TRP A 76 -4.71 -15.51 -1.93
CA TRP A 76 -4.44 -16.87 -2.36
C TRP A 76 -3.09 -17.40 -1.81
N VAL A 77 -2.02 -16.59 -1.84
CA VAL A 77 -0.71 -16.95 -1.28
C VAL A 77 -0.81 -17.22 0.21
N TRP A 78 -1.49 -16.36 0.98
CA TRP A 78 -1.62 -16.51 2.42
C TRP A 78 -2.51 -17.70 2.82
N LEU A 79 -3.50 -18.07 1.98
CA LEU A 79 -4.33 -19.25 2.21
C LEU A 79 -3.60 -20.57 1.94
N ARG A 80 -2.62 -20.59 1.02
CA ARG A 80 -1.98 -21.82 0.57
C ARG A 80 -0.59 -22.06 1.15
N ALA A 81 -0.13 -21.23 2.02
CA ALA A 81 1.28 -21.14 2.41
C ALA A 81 1.77 -22.22 3.38
N GLY A 82 0.98 -23.20 3.77
CA GLY A 82 1.42 -24.28 4.66
C GLY A 82 1.25 -25.68 4.05
N PRO A 83 2.15 -26.63 4.35
CA PRO A 83 2.04 -28.02 3.89
C PRO A 83 0.80 -28.75 4.44
N THR A 84 0.18 -28.21 5.50
CA THR A 84 -1.01 -28.79 6.17
C THR A 84 -2.21 -27.86 6.17
N HIS A 85 -2.22 -26.76 5.42
CA HIS A 85 -3.22 -25.68 5.48
C HIS A 85 -3.36 -24.99 6.86
N HIS A 86 -2.52 -25.33 7.83
CA HIS A 86 -2.52 -24.75 9.18
C HIS A 86 -1.25 -23.93 9.50
N ASP A 87 -0.20 -24.03 8.66
CA ASP A 87 1.02 -23.27 8.87
C ASP A 87 0.94 -21.95 8.11
N ASP A 88 0.83 -20.85 8.83
CA ASP A 88 0.87 -19.51 8.25
C ASP A 88 2.20 -19.27 7.50
N LEU A 89 2.13 -18.54 6.38
CA LEU A 89 3.32 -18.07 5.69
C LEU A 89 4.23 -17.34 6.69
N PRO A 90 5.50 -17.77 6.90
CA PRO A 90 6.35 -17.16 7.92
C PRO A 90 6.75 -15.73 7.52
N ILE A 91 6.79 -14.85 8.51
CA ILE A 91 7.39 -13.53 8.38
C ILE A 91 8.90 -13.71 8.25
N THR A 92 9.48 -13.22 7.17
CA THR A 92 10.90 -13.40 6.86
C THR A 92 11.52 -12.11 6.31
N ARG A 93 12.84 -12.07 6.30
CA ARG A 93 13.62 -10.99 5.66
C ARG A 93 14.13 -11.40 4.30
N LEU A 94 14.36 -10.42 3.46
CA LEU A 94 15.12 -10.61 2.24
C LEU A 94 16.60 -10.87 2.57
N THR A 95 17.25 -11.72 1.77
CA THR A 95 18.70 -11.84 1.83
C THR A 95 19.36 -10.53 1.37
N PRO A 96 20.61 -10.22 1.78
CA PRO A 96 21.29 -9.01 1.31
C PRO A 96 21.34 -8.90 -0.22
N ARG A 97 21.56 -10.00 -0.91
CA ARG A 97 21.53 -10.05 -2.39
C ARG A 97 20.14 -9.69 -2.94
N SER A 98 19.08 -10.27 -2.36
CA SER A 98 17.70 -9.97 -2.78
C SER A 98 17.33 -8.50 -2.52
N ARG A 99 17.80 -7.89 -1.43
CA ARG A 99 17.59 -6.44 -1.19
C ARG A 99 18.18 -5.60 -2.31
N VAL A 100 19.43 -5.89 -2.69
CA VAL A 100 20.08 -5.20 -3.83
C VAL A 100 19.30 -5.41 -5.12
N VAL A 101 18.91 -6.65 -5.43
CA VAL A 101 18.13 -6.96 -6.65
C VAL A 101 16.82 -6.18 -6.68
N TRP A 102 16.04 -6.17 -5.60
CA TRP A 102 14.78 -5.44 -5.55
C TRP A 102 14.98 -3.92 -5.65
N THR A 103 15.99 -3.36 -5.00
CA THR A 103 16.33 -1.93 -5.14
C THR A 103 16.71 -1.59 -6.58
N LEU A 104 17.58 -2.40 -7.20
CA LEU A 104 17.99 -2.19 -8.58
C LEU A 104 16.86 -2.42 -9.58
N ALA A 105 15.90 -3.32 -9.31
CA ALA A 105 14.74 -3.54 -10.16
C ALA A 105 13.70 -2.40 -10.05
N THR A 106 13.56 -1.80 -8.86
CA THR A 106 12.63 -0.68 -8.64
C THR A 106 13.04 0.58 -9.41
N LEU A 107 14.34 0.85 -9.55
CA LEU A 107 14.84 2.04 -10.26
C LEU A 107 14.49 2.05 -11.76
N PRO A 108 14.80 1.02 -12.57
CA PRO A 108 14.41 1.02 -13.98
C PRO A 108 12.89 0.97 -14.17
N MET A 109 12.14 0.35 -13.26
CA MET A 109 10.68 0.40 -13.27
C MET A 109 10.18 1.84 -13.05
N ALA A 110 10.76 2.59 -12.11
CA ALA A 110 10.43 4.00 -11.89
C ALA A 110 10.79 4.85 -13.13
N ALA A 111 11.97 4.60 -13.74
CA ALA A 111 12.38 5.30 -14.96
C ALA A 111 11.44 5.02 -16.13
N LEU A 112 11.04 3.75 -16.34
CA LEU A 112 10.08 3.35 -17.37
C LEU A 112 8.70 4.00 -17.13
N LEU A 113 8.19 3.95 -15.91
CA LEU A 113 6.92 4.58 -15.56
C LEU A 113 6.99 6.12 -15.74
N GLY A 114 8.07 6.76 -15.31
CA GLY A 114 8.27 8.19 -15.49
C GLY A 114 8.36 8.58 -16.96
N TRP A 115 9.03 7.78 -17.78
CA TRP A 115 9.06 7.95 -19.22
C TRP A 115 7.66 7.80 -19.84
N LEU A 116 6.90 6.77 -19.49
CA LEU A 116 5.52 6.59 -19.96
C LEU A 116 4.61 7.74 -19.50
N MET A 117 4.74 8.20 -18.26
CA MET A 117 3.94 9.31 -17.71
C MET A 117 4.31 10.65 -18.33
N SER A 118 5.52 10.84 -18.85
CA SER A 118 5.91 12.07 -19.53
C SER A 118 5.07 12.38 -20.78
N PHE A 119 4.47 11.37 -21.40
CA PHE A 119 3.54 11.52 -22.51
C PHE A 119 2.13 11.96 -22.09
N THR A 120 1.80 11.92 -20.79
CA THR A 120 0.46 12.28 -20.28
C THR A 120 0.33 13.74 -19.85
N GLY A 121 1.42 14.51 -19.91
CA GLY A 121 1.44 15.92 -19.47
C GLY A 121 1.38 16.10 -17.94
N ALA A 122 1.60 15.05 -17.14
CA ALA A 122 1.59 15.11 -15.68
C ALA A 122 2.77 15.96 -15.17
N GLN A 123 2.50 16.97 -14.33
CA GLN A 123 3.50 17.94 -13.85
C GLN A 123 4.59 17.34 -12.96
N GLN A 124 4.37 16.20 -12.29
CA GLN A 124 5.31 15.56 -11.37
C GLN A 124 5.58 14.09 -11.73
N SER A 125 5.63 13.79 -13.03
CA SER A 125 5.67 12.43 -13.57
C SER A 125 6.76 11.53 -12.98
N MET A 126 7.97 12.07 -12.70
CA MET A 126 9.09 11.27 -12.17
C MET A 126 8.91 10.92 -10.69
N ILE A 127 8.40 11.85 -9.87
CA ILE A 127 8.17 11.59 -8.43
C ILE A 127 7.02 10.59 -8.28
N ASP A 128 5.92 10.81 -8.99
CA ASP A 128 4.77 9.91 -8.99
C ASP A 128 5.15 8.51 -9.49
N ALA A 129 5.98 8.43 -10.53
CA ALA A 129 6.51 7.18 -11.05
C ALA A 129 7.38 6.45 -10.02
N LEU A 130 8.25 7.16 -9.30
CA LEU A 130 9.09 6.58 -8.25
C LEU A 130 8.21 6.04 -7.11
N VAL A 131 7.26 6.84 -6.63
CA VAL A 131 6.33 6.42 -5.57
C VAL A 131 5.51 5.22 -6.01
N THR A 132 5.04 5.19 -7.26
CA THR A 132 4.32 4.06 -7.83
C THR A 132 5.20 2.81 -7.90
N ALA A 133 6.43 2.91 -8.37
CA ALA A 133 7.36 1.78 -8.44
C ALA A 133 7.68 1.20 -7.06
N VAL A 134 7.88 2.07 -6.06
CA VAL A 134 8.08 1.65 -4.66
C VAL A 134 6.83 0.98 -4.10
N SER A 135 5.63 1.47 -4.43
CA SER A 135 4.35 0.87 -4.02
C SER A 135 4.15 -0.52 -4.64
N VAL A 136 4.47 -0.67 -5.93
CA VAL A 136 4.43 -1.98 -6.63
C VAL A 136 5.36 -2.98 -5.96
N THR A 137 6.60 -2.57 -5.69
CA THR A 137 7.58 -3.40 -4.98
C THR A 137 7.09 -3.76 -3.58
N GLY A 138 6.59 -2.77 -2.83
CA GLY A 138 6.03 -2.96 -1.48
C GLY A 138 4.88 -3.95 -1.46
N GLN A 139 3.94 -3.83 -2.40
CA GLN A 139 2.80 -4.74 -2.53
C GLN A 139 3.23 -6.19 -2.79
N TYR A 140 4.21 -6.40 -3.67
CA TYR A 140 4.73 -7.73 -3.95
C TYR A 140 5.44 -8.33 -2.72
N LEU A 141 6.30 -7.57 -2.05
CA LEU A 141 7.01 -8.02 -0.84
C LEU A 141 6.03 -8.31 0.31
N GLN A 142 4.96 -7.51 0.45
CA GLN A 142 3.86 -7.73 1.41
C GLN A 142 3.17 -9.07 1.18
N THR A 143 2.87 -9.41 -0.08
CA THR A 143 2.26 -10.70 -0.45
C THR A 143 3.08 -11.89 0.05
N HIS A 144 4.41 -11.76 0.04
CA HIS A 144 5.35 -12.79 0.49
C HIS A 144 5.82 -12.64 1.94
N LYS A 145 5.13 -11.84 2.75
CA LYS A 145 5.44 -11.53 4.16
C LYS A 145 6.92 -11.15 4.39
N LYS A 146 7.52 -10.38 3.45
CA LYS A 146 8.87 -9.86 3.61
C LYS A 146 8.85 -8.57 4.42
N ILE A 147 9.58 -8.49 5.53
CA ILE A 147 9.59 -7.32 6.44
C ILE A 147 9.93 -6.03 5.70
N GLU A 148 10.73 -6.11 4.65
CA GLU A 148 11.15 -4.97 3.85
C GLU A 148 9.99 -4.22 3.17
N HIS A 149 8.82 -4.83 3.00
CA HIS A 149 7.66 -4.11 2.47
C HIS A 149 7.27 -2.90 3.33
N TRP A 150 7.52 -2.96 4.64
CA TRP A 150 7.22 -1.84 5.54
C TRP A 150 8.06 -0.60 5.22
N PHE A 151 9.32 -0.77 4.79
CA PHE A 151 10.15 0.37 4.34
C PHE A 151 9.55 1.03 3.11
N CYS A 152 9.02 0.24 2.18
CA CYS A 152 8.32 0.79 1.01
C CYS A 152 7.11 1.62 1.46
N TRP A 153 6.26 1.09 2.34
CA TRP A 153 5.09 1.82 2.84
C TRP A 153 5.44 3.04 3.69
N VAL A 154 6.50 2.99 4.50
CA VAL A 154 7.01 4.16 5.23
C VAL A 154 7.44 5.25 4.24
N ALA A 155 8.21 4.91 3.21
CA ALA A 155 8.67 5.87 2.20
C ALA A 155 7.49 6.49 1.43
N VAL A 156 6.55 5.66 0.93
CA VAL A 156 5.37 6.09 0.19
C VAL A 156 4.48 6.99 1.05
N ASN A 157 4.15 6.57 2.28
CA ASN A 157 3.27 7.34 3.16
C ASN A 157 3.92 8.64 3.61
N ALA A 158 5.24 8.67 3.85
CA ALA A 158 5.95 9.89 4.16
C ALA A 158 5.96 10.88 2.97
N MET A 159 6.18 10.38 1.76
CA MET A 159 6.18 11.20 0.55
C MET A 159 4.81 11.83 0.29
N TYR A 160 3.73 11.06 0.38
CA TYR A 160 2.37 11.59 0.24
C TYR A 160 2.00 12.52 1.41
N GLY A 161 2.27 12.10 2.66
CA GLY A 161 1.85 12.85 3.85
C GLY A 161 2.56 14.19 4.02
N PHE A 162 3.87 14.25 3.77
CA PHE A 162 4.67 15.46 4.01
C PHE A 162 4.96 16.30 2.78
N TRP A 163 4.89 15.73 1.58
CA TRP A 163 5.36 16.41 0.38
C TRP A 163 4.31 16.58 -0.72
N LEU A 164 3.76 15.50 -1.26
CA LEU A 164 2.90 15.56 -2.44
C LEU A 164 1.54 16.19 -2.15
N LEU A 165 0.85 15.73 -1.11
CA LEU A 165 -0.50 16.19 -0.80
C LEU A 165 -0.56 17.59 -0.18
N PRO A 166 0.34 17.99 0.75
CA PRO A 166 0.37 19.37 1.25
C PRO A 166 0.60 20.40 0.16
N ARG A 167 1.40 20.10 -0.86
CA ARG A 167 1.62 21.01 -2.01
C ARG A 167 0.37 21.20 -2.87
N GLN A 168 -0.50 20.21 -2.90
CA GLN A 168 -1.79 20.25 -3.59
C GLN A 168 -2.91 20.75 -2.67
N GLN A 169 -2.60 21.17 -1.45
CA GLN A 169 -3.56 21.61 -0.41
C GLN A 169 -4.57 20.52 0.01
N LEU A 170 -4.24 19.26 -0.22
CA LEU A 170 -5.06 18.10 0.13
C LEU A 170 -4.79 17.65 1.58
N TRP A 171 -5.12 18.49 2.54
CA TRP A 171 -4.76 18.31 3.95
C TRP A 171 -5.39 17.08 4.60
N VAL A 172 -6.64 16.76 4.26
CA VAL A 172 -7.35 15.58 4.80
C VAL A 172 -6.68 14.29 4.34
N SER A 173 -6.38 14.20 3.05
CA SER A 173 -5.63 13.07 2.50
C SER A 173 -4.23 12.99 3.09
N SER A 174 -3.55 14.13 3.26
CA SER A 174 -2.25 14.19 3.93
C SER A 174 -2.31 13.62 5.35
N ALA A 175 -3.32 13.99 6.14
CA ALA A 175 -3.53 13.45 7.48
C ALA A 175 -3.75 11.93 7.47
N LEU A 176 -4.53 11.41 6.51
CA LEU A 176 -4.70 9.96 6.32
C LEU A 176 -3.35 9.26 6.08
N TYR A 177 -2.51 9.78 5.17
CA TYR A 177 -1.20 9.18 4.91
C TYR A 177 -0.24 9.27 6.09
N LEU A 178 -0.35 10.30 6.94
CA LEU A 178 0.41 10.37 8.19
C LEU A 178 -0.06 9.33 9.22
N LEU A 179 -1.36 9.04 9.29
CA LEU A 179 -1.87 7.92 10.09
C LEU A 179 -1.38 6.57 9.56
N LEU A 180 -1.41 6.38 8.24
CA LEU A 180 -0.88 5.17 7.60
C LEU A 180 0.63 5.02 7.81
N LEU A 181 1.39 6.13 7.83
CA LEU A 181 2.82 6.14 8.19
C LEU A 181 3.03 5.63 9.61
N GLY A 182 2.24 6.11 10.56
CA GLY A 182 2.30 5.63 11.96
C GLY A 182 2.00 4.12 12.05
N LEU A 183 0.99 3.64 11.33
CA LEU A 183 0.67 2.21 11.26
C LEU A 183 1.79 1.40 10.58
N ALA A 184 2.42 1.92 9.53
CA ALA A 184 3.53 1.25 8.86
C ALA A 184 4.76 1.09 9.78
N ILE A 185 5.09 2.14 10.54
CA ILE A 185 6.17 2.08 11.54
C ILE A 185 5.82 1.08 12.65
N LYS A 186 4.57 1.07 13.12
CA LYS A 186 4.09 0.10 14.10
C LYS A 186 4.17 -1.32 13.54
N GLY A 187 3.67 -1.56 12.34
CA GLY A 187 3.71 -2.86 11.67
C GLY A 187 5.13 -3.39 11.50
N TRP A 188 6.05 -2.52 11.07
CA TRP A 188 7.47 -2.89 11.00
C TRP A 188 8.01 -3.37 12.35
N ARG A 189 7.74 -2.64 13.45
CA ARG A 189 8.20 -3.02 14.78
C ARG A 189 7.57 -4.32 15.28
N ASP A 190 6.28 -4.51 15.02
CA ASP A 190 5.55 -5.70 15.46
C ASP A 190 6.04 -6.94 14.70
N TRP A 191 6.18 -6.85 13.37
CA TRP A 191 6.69 -7.94 12.54
C TRP A 191 8.15 -8.30 12.84
N LEU A 192 8.98 -7.34 13.25
CA LEU A 192 10.34 -7.63 13.73
C LEU A 192 10.35 -8.48 15.02
N ARG A 193 9.32 -8.35 15.86
CA ARG A 193 9.19 -9.15 17.10
C ARG A 193 8.61 -10.54 16.82
N GLU A 194 7.81 -10.66 15.78
CA GLU A 194 7.21 -11.93 15.34
C GLU A 194 8.17 -12.76 14.48
N GLU A 195 9.21 -12.14 13.93
CA GLU A 195 10.22 -12.82 13.13
C GLU A 195 10.93 -13.90 13.97
N GLY A 196 10.83 -15.17 13.52
CA GLY A 196 11.44 -16.31 14.22
C GLY A 196 10.73 -16.78 15.49
N ALA A 197 9.61 -16.16 15.87
CA ALA A 197 8.76 -16.71 16.91
C ALA A 197 8.08 -18.01 16.40
N PRO A 198 8.00 -19.07 17.23
CA PRO A 198 7.21 -20.24 16.88
C PRO A 198 5.77 -19.80 16.62
N GLN A 199 5.25 -20.17 15.47
CA GLN A 199 3.89 -19.79 15.07
C GLN A 199 2.90 -20.29 16.12
N ARG A 200 2.15 -19.37 16.71
CA ARG A 200 1.01 -19.71 17.55
C ARG A 200 -0.05 -20.28 16.61
N SER A 201 -0.30 -21.59 16.70
CA SER A 201 -1.49 -22.19 16.11
C SER A 201 -2.69 -21.38 16.60
N ILE A 202 -3.36 -20.69 15.70
CA ILE A 202 -4.64 -20.06 16.00
C ILE A 202 -5.60 -21.23 16.19
N ALA A 203 -5.86 -21.57 17.47
CA ALA A 203 -6.98 -22.43 17.80
C ALA A 203 -8.25 -21.71 17.28
N VAL A 204 -8.95 -22.37 16.37
CA VAL A 204 -10.26 -21.98 15.83
C VAL A 204 -11.30 -22.06 16.93
#